data_1222b3d2e9bd64c3b51d43b1d02b660b
#
_entry.id   1222b3d2e9bd64c3b51d43b1d02b660b
#
_cell.length_a   1.000
_cell.length_b   1.000
_cell.length_c   1.000
_cell.angle_alpha   90.00
_cell.angle_beta   90.00
_cell.angle_gamma   90.00
#
_symmetry.space_group_name_H-M   'P 1'
#
loop_
_entity.id
_entity.type
_entity.pdbx_description
1 polymer ?
#
loop_
_entity_poly.entity_id
_entity_poly.type
_entity_poly.pdbx_seq_one_letter_code
_entity_poly.pdbx_strand_id
1 'polypeptide(L)'
;DRREGSFPIRTLTLDVGTRRPLGVGAGGLALLMSLPDQTAEEVISANALRLVTYNKLTVRSLMQMVKRCKELGYALNDAHITPGATSVGLPIRSRFDQPILAISIGAISSRMSEKRQEELVSLIREEVAHLEATLESTAHP
;
A
#
# COMPACT_ATOMS: atom_id res chain seq x y z
N ASP A 1 3.32 -12.88 2.49
CA ASP A 1 3.91 -13.59 1.35
C ASP A 1 4.50 -12.59 0.35
N ARG A 2 5.47 -13.01 -0.41
CA ARG A 2 6.11 -12.23 -1.48
C ARG A 2 6.29 -13.12 -2.70
N ARG A 3 5.94 -12.58 -3.86
CA ARG A 3 6.18 -13.22 -5.16
C ARG A 3 7.00 -12.29 -6.04
N GLU A 4 8.00 -12.81 -6.69
CA GLU A 4 8.86 -12.07 -7.60
C GLU A 4 8.47 -12.33 -9.04
N GLY A 5 8.45 -11.25 -9.84
CA GLY A 5 8.25 -11.35 -11.28
C GLY A 5 9.51 -11.89 -11.99
N SER A 6 9.36 -12.21 -13.27
CA SER A 6 10.45 -12.74 -14.12
C SER A 6 11.41 -11.68 -14.67
N PHE A 7 11.13 -10.39 -14.47
CA PHE A 7 11.98 -9.32 -14.97
C PHE A 7 13.34 -9.29 -14.25
N PRO A 8 14.47 -9.14 -14.96
CA PRO A 8 15.81 -9.26 -14.37
C PRO A 8 16.16 -8.14 -13.38
N ILE A 9 15.60 -6.93 -13.55
CA ILE A 9 15.79 -5.83 -12.60
C ILE A 9 14.65 -5.88 -11.57
N ARG A 10 14.99 -6.05 -10.29
CA ARG A 10 14.04 -6.23 -9.19
C ARG A 10 14.26 -5.18 -8.11
N THR A 11 13.17 -4.74 -7.51
CA THR A 11 13.20 -3.86 -6.33
C THR A 11 13.15 -4.73 -5.06
N LEU A 12 14.31 -5.10 -4.53
CA LEU A 12 14.44 -5.95 -3.34
C LEU A 12 14.40 -5.12 -2.04
N THR A 13 13.38 -4.28 -1.89
CA THR A 13 13.29 -3.33 -0.77
C THR A 13 12.53 -3.85 0.43
N LEU A 14 11.89 -5.00 0.32
CA LEU A 14 11.04 -5.57 1.35
C LEU A 14 11.16 -7.08 1.40
N ASP A 15 11.51 -7.62 2.55
CA ASP A 15 11.55 -9.06 2.81
C ASP A 15 10.40 -9.49 3.71
N VAL A 16 10.05 -10.79 3.64
CA VAL A 16 9.06 -11.40 4.53
C VAL A 16 9.52 -11.23 5.98
N GLY A 17 8.60 -10.79 6.84
CA GLY A 17 8.88 -10.47 8.24
C GLY A 17 9.36 -9.05 8.51
N THR A 18 9.69 -8.25 7.49
CA THR A 18 10.06 -6.84 7.67
C THR A 18 8.90 -6.03 8.23
N ARG A 19 9.15 -5.28 9.30
CA ARG A 19 8.18 -4.37 9.92
C ARG A 19 8.52 -2.92 9.60
N ARG A 20 7.55 -2.19 9.11
CA ARG A 20 7.66 -0.75 8.79
C ARG A 20 6.48 0.01 9.38
N PRO A 21 6.63 1.31 9.68
CA PRO A 21 5.49 2.16 10.00
C PRO A 21 4.45 2.12 8.87
N LEU A 22 3.16 2.17 9.21
CA LEU A 22 2.11 2.32 8.20
C LEU A 22 2.36 3.58 7.36
N GLY A 23 2.13 3.47 6.06
CA GLY A 23 2.39 4.52 5.08
C GLY A 23 3.75 4.39 4.38
N VAL A 24 4.66 3.57 4.90
CA VAL A 24 5.91 3.26 4.22
C VAL A 24 5.69 2.14 3.20
N GLY A 25 5.65 2.52 1.92
CA GLY A 25 5.30 1.62 0.81
C GLY A 25 3.80 1.53 0.53
N ALA A 26 3.43 1.02 -0.64
CA ALA A 26 2.05 1.02 -1.12
C ALA A 26 1.10 0.17 -0.26
N GLY A 27 1.57 -0.94 0.30
CA GLY A 27 0.74 -1.77 1.18
C GLY A 27 0.33 -1.03 2.47
N GLY A 28 1.30 -0.43 3.17
CA GLY A 28 1.02 0.37 4.37
C GLY A 28 0.19 1.62 4.06
N LEU A 29 0.41 2.23 2.90
CA LEU A 29 -0.36 3.38 2.44
C LEU A 29 -1.82 3.00 2.10
N ALA A 30 -2.03 1.80 1.54
CA ALA A 30 -3.36 1.26 1.28
C ALA A 30 -4.17 1.06 2.57
N LEU A 31 -3.53 0.59 3.64
CA LEU A 31 -4.17 0.48 4.95
C LEU A 31 -4.52 1.85 5.50
N LEU A 32 -3.61 2.83 5.45
CA LEU A 32 -3.87 4.19 5.95
C LEU A 32 -4.99 4.90 5.20
N MET A 33 -5.02 4.81 3.86
CA MET A 33 -6.08 5.46 3.09
C MET A 33 -7.47 4.89 3.37
N SER A 34 -7.55 3.69 3.93
CA SER A 34 -8.81 3.04 4.31
C SER A 34 -9.36 3.52 5.64
N LEU A 35 -8.55 4.22 6.43
CA LEU A 35 -8.95 4.73 7.74
C LEU A 35 -9.65 6.09 7.61
N PRO A 36 -10.48 6.47 8.59
CA PRO A 36 -10.92 7.85 8.75
C PRO A 36 -9.71 8.79 8.87
N ASP A 37 -9.82 10.01 8.37
CA ASP A 37 -8.71 10.97 8.31
C ASP A 37 -8.07 11.22 9.68
N GLN A 38 -8.89 11.39 10.71
CA GLN A 38 -8.40 11.58 12.07
C GLN A 38 -7.58 10.37 12.56
N THR A 39 -8.09 9.16 12.36
CA THR A 39 -7.39 7.93 12.76
C THR A 39 -6.08 7.77 11.98
N ALA A 40 -6.08 8.06 10.68
CA ALA A 40 -4.87 8.03 9.88
C ALA A 40 -3.81 9.03 10.40
N GLU A 41 -4.23 10.25 10.75
CA GLU A 41 -3.35 11.27 11.31
C GLU A 41 -2.77 10.85 12.67
N GLU A 42 -3.58 10.28 13.55
CA GLU A 42 -3.13 9.74 14.84
C GLU A 42 -2.08 8.65 14.67
N VAL A 43 -2.31 7.67 13.77
CA VAL A 43 -1.37 6.59 13.46
C VAL A 43 -0.07 7.12 12.87
N ILE A 44 -0.14 8.07 11.95
CA ILE A 44 1.04 8.69 11.32
C ILE A 44 1.84 9.48 12.35
N SER A 45 1.17 10.28 13.17
CA SER A 45 1.80 11.11 14.20
C SER A 45 2.51 10.27 15.26
N ALA A 46 1.92 9.15 15.68
CA ALA A 46 2.54 8.20 16.59
C ALA A 46 3.83 7.57 16.04
N ASN A 47 4.01 7.57 14.73
CA ASN A 47 5.20 7.05 14.06
C ASN A 47 6.16 8.13 13.55
N ALA A 48 5.92 9.41 13.84
CA ALA A 48 6.65 10.54 13.26
C ALA A 48 8.18 10.39 13.31
N LEU A 49 8.75 9.98 14.46
CA LEU A 49 10.19 9.80 14.62
C LEU A 49 10.75 8.66 13.75
N ARG A 50 9.95 7.63 13.48
CA ARG A 50 10.36 6.49 12.65
C ARG A 50 10.27 6.82 11.17
N LEU A 51 9.37 7.71 10.76
CA LEU A 51 9.18 8.10 9.36
C LEU A 51 10.40 8.80 8.78
N VAL A 52 11.12 9.58 9.59
CA VAL A 52 12.31 10.33 9.14
C VAL A 52 13.38 9.44 8.52
N THR A 53 13.48 8.18 8.92
CA THR A 53 14.43 7.22 8.37
C THR A 53 14.08 6.74 6.95
N TYR A 54 12.87 7.05 6.49
CA TYR A 54 12.37 6.66 5.16
C TYR A 54 12.29 7.87 4.23
N ASN A 55 13.42 8.25 3.66
CA ASN A 55 13.53 9.36 2.71
C ASN A 55 12.93 10.67 3.24
N LYS A 56 13.18 10.96 4.51
CA LYS A 56 12.72 12.17 5.21
C LYS A 56 11.18 12.36 5.17
N LEU A 57 10.42 11.27 5.17
CA LEU A 57 8.97 11.37 5.30
C LEU A 57 8.60 12.13 6.57
N THR A 58 7.62 13.02 6.44
CA THR A 58 7.03 13.77 7.54
C THR A 58 5.55 13.40 7.70
N VAL A 59 4.98 13.70 8.86
CA VAL A 59 3.52 13.56 9.09
C VAL A 59 2.75 14.27 7.99
N ARG A 60 3.12 15.52 7.69
CA ARG A 60 2.45 16.35 6.67
C ARG A 60 2.54 15.73 5.28
N SER A 61 3.72 15.30 4.84
CA SER A 61 3.90 14.72 3.50
C SER A 61 3.16 13.40 3.36
N LEU A 62 3.13 12.58 4.42
CA LEU A 62 2.41 11.32 4.40
C LEU A 62 0.89 11.52 4.38
N MET A 63 0.36 12.51 5.13
CA MET A 63 -1.06 12.88 5.04
C MET A 63 -1.46 13.35 3.65
N GLN A 64 -0.61 14.11 2.96
CA GLN A 64 -0.84 14.50 1.58
C GLN A 64 -0.87 13.29 0.64
N MET A 65 0.02 12.31 0.83
CA MET A 65 -0.01 11.06 0.08
C MET A 65 -1.29 10.27 0.33
N VAL A 66 -1.73 10.16 1.58
CA VAL A 66 -3.00 9.50 1.94
C VAL A 66 -4.18 10.16 1.23
N LYS A 67 -4.26 11.50 1.26
CA LYS A 67 -5.31 12.25 0.57
C LYS A 67 -5.33 11.96 -0.93
N ARG A 68 -4.17 12.05 -1.58
CA ARG A 68 -4.03 11.72 -3.01
C ARG A 68 -4.48 10.28 -3.31
N CYS A 69 -4.11 9.32 -2.47
CA CYS A 69 -4.53 7.93 -2.65
C CYS A 69 -6.04 7.74 -2.53
N LYS A 70 -6.70 8.46 -1.60
CA LYS A 70 -8.16 8.46 -1.50
C LYS A 70 -8.82 9.02 -2.76
N GLU A 71 -8.28 10.08 -3.34
CA GLU A 71 -8.76 10.67 -4.58
C GLU A 71 -8.57 9.73 -5.79
N LEU A 72 -7.44 9.01 -5.85
CA LEU A 72 -7.16 8.01 -6.90
C LEU A 72 -7.97 6.72 -6.74
N GLY A 73 -8.39 6.37 -5.52
CA GLY A 73 -9.03 5.11 -5.21
C GLY A 73 -8.07 3.91 -5.09
N TYR A 74 -6.76 4.16 -5.03
CA TYR A 74 -5.72 3.15 -4.77
C TYR A 74 -4.47 3.79 -4.16
N ALA A 75 -3.69 3.02 -3.45
CA ALA A 75 -2.41 3.48 -2.92
C ALA A 75 -1.38 3.58 -4.04
N LEU A 76 -0.74 4.73 -4.16
CA LEU A 76 0.36 4.99 -5.08
C LEU A 76 1.55 5.50 -4.28
N ASN A 77 2.64 4.74 -4.30
CA ASN A 77 3.94 5.18 -3.82
C ASN A 77 4.87 5.39 -5.03
N ASP A 78 4.97 6.65 -5.44
CA ASP A 78 5.71 7.07 -6.62
C ASP A 78 7.11 7.56 -6.20
N ALA A 79 8.05 6.63 -6.12
CA ALA A 79 9.47 6.87 -5.79
C ALA A 79 9.76 7.59 -4.46
N HIS A 80 8.75 7.84 -3.61
CA HIS A 80 8.93 8.56 -2.34
C HIS A 80 9.77 7.78 -1.32
N ILE A 81 9.65 6.45 -1.29
CA ILE A 81 10.38 5.61 -0.35
C ILE A 81 11.68 5.10 -0.95
N THR A 82 11.63 4.62 -2.18
CA THR A 82 12.78 4.10 -2.91
C THR A 82 12.88 4.83 -4.24
N PRO A 83 13.88 5.69 -4.45
CA PRO A 83 14.07 6.36 -5.74
C PRO A 83 14.13 5.35 -6.88
N GLY A 84 13.41 5.64 -7.97
CA GLY A 84 13.35 4.77 -9.15
C GLY A 84 12.41 3.56 -9.02
N ALA A 85 11.71 3.40 -7.91
CA ALA A 85 10.69 2.36 -7.72
C ALA A 85 9.32 2.97 -7.49
N THR A 86 8.31 2.45 -8.20
CA THR A 86 6.91 2.82 -8.04
C THR A 86 6.11 1.60 -7.64
N SER A 87 5.15 1.77 -6.75
CA SER A 87 4.27 0.69 -6.31
C SER A 87 2.83 1.15 -6.14
N VAL A 88 1.91 0.25 -6.44
CA VAL A 88 0.46 0.43 -6.25
C VAL A 88 -0.07 -0.62 -5.29
N GLY A 89 -1.16 -0.33 -4.59
CA GLY A 89 -1.75 -1.28 -3.66
C GLY A 89 -3.20 -0.98 -3.32
N LEU A 90 -3.89 -2.02 -2.86
CA LEU A 90 -5.26 -1.94 -2.35
C LEU A 90 -5.36 -2.65 -0.99
N PRO A 91 -6.20 -2.15 -0.09
CA PRO A 91 -6.48 -2.80 1.17
C PRO A 91 -7.39 -4.02 0.96
N ILE A 92 -7.29 -4.98 1.85
CA ILE A 92 -8.26 -6.06 2.03
C ILE A 92 -8.95 -5.80 3.36
N ARG A 93 -10.27 -5.83 3.37
CA ARG A 93 -11.10 -5.55 4.52
C ARG A 93 -11.67 -6.82 5.13
N SER A 94 -11.86 -6.80 6.42
CA SER A 94 -12.64 -7.82 7.11
C SER A 94 -14.14 -7.61 6.87
N ARG A 95 -14.96 -8.58 7.26
CA ARG A 95 -16.43 -8.48 7.28
C ARG A 95 -16.97 -7.28 8.10
N PHE A 96 -16.15 -6.68 8.96
CA PHE A 96 -16.48 -5.49 9.74
C PHE A 96 -15.98 -4.20 9.08
N ASP A 97 -15.67 -4.23 7.80
CA ASP A 97 -15.11 -3.11 7.02
C ASP A 97 -13.79 -2.54 7.58
N GLN A 98 -13.06 -3.36 8.34
CA GLN A 98 -11.75 -2.98 8.89
C GLN A 98 -10.63 -3.40 7.94
N PRO A 99 -9.69 -2.52 7.58
CA PRO A 99 -8.54 -2.89 6.77
C PRO A 99 -7.60 -3.78 7.59
N ILE A 100 -7.42 -5.03 7.16
CA ILE A 100 -6.63 -6.05 7.88
C ILE A 100 -5.35 -6.44 7.15
N LEU A 101 -5.37 -6.38 5.83
CA LEU A 101 -4.27 -6.73 4.95
C LEU A 101 -4.19 -5.77 3.77
N ALA A 102 -3.16 -5.88 2.96
CA ALA A 102 -3.05 -5.19 1.69
C ALA A 102 -2.32 -6.04 0.65
N ILE A 103 -2.72 -5.91 -0.61
CA ILE A 103 -1.95 -6.40 -1.75
C ILE A 103 -1.26 -5.21 -2.39
N SER A 104 0.02 -5.35 -2.69
CA SER A 104 0.76 -4.32 -3.43
C SER A 104 1.69 -4.94 -4.47
N ILE A 105 1.88 -4.21 -5.57
CA ILE A 105 2.80 -4.56 -6.65
C ILE A 105 3.77 -3.41 -6.82
N GLY A 106 5.06 -3.72 -6.82
CA GLY A 106 6.14 -2.76 -7.05
C GLY A 106 7.02 -3.16 -8.23
N ALA A 107 7.48 -2.15 -8.96
CA ALA A 107 8.43 -2.30 -10.05
C ALA A 107 9.30 -1.05 -10.19
N ILE A 108 10.32 -1.11 -11.07
CA ILE A 108 11.07 0.09 -11.46
C ILE A 108 10.12 1.09 -12.14
N SER A 109 10.29 2.38 -11.85
CA SER A 109 9.35 3.43 -12.27
C SER A 109 9.13 3.50 -13.78
N SER A 110 10.16 3.19 -14.58
CA SER A 110 10.05 3.16 -16.04
C SER A 110 9.06 2.12 -16.59
N ARG A 111 8.66 1.14 -15.76
CA ARG A 111 7.65 0.11 -16.08
C ARG A 111 6.28 0.37 -15.46
N MET A 112 6.12 1.51 -14.79
CA MET A 112 4.92 1.86 -14.01
C MET A 112 4.28 3.14 -14.56
N SER A 113 4.03 3.18 -15.89
CA SER A 113 3.22 4.25 -16.50
C SER A 113 1.80 4.28 -15.89
N GLU A 114 1.11 5.41 -15.98
CA GLU A 114 -0.27 5.54 -15.45
C GLU A 114 -1.18 4.43 -15.98
N LYS A 115 -1.15 4.17 -17.28
CA LYS A 115 -1.90 3.07 -17.89
C LYS A 115 -1.57 1.72 -17.25
N ARG A 116 -0.27 1.47 -16.99
CA ARG A 116 0.15 0.21 -16.35
C ARG A 116 -0.30 0.13 -14.89
N GLN A 117 -0.28 1.25 -14.18
CA GLN A 117 -0.81 1.32 -12.81
C GLN A 117 -2.30 0.96 -12.80
N GLU A 118 -3.11 1.53 -13.68
CA GLU A 118 -4.55 1.24 -13.80
C GLU A 118 -4.82 -0.25 -14.11
N GLU A 119 -4.07 -0.83 -15.05
CA GLU A 119 -4.16 -2.27 -15.36
C GLU A 119 -3.86 -3.13 -14.12
N LEU A 120 -2.78 -2.84 -13.40
CA LEU A 120 -2.40 -3.58 -12.20
C LEU A 120 -3.42 -3.39 -11.07
N VAL A 121 -3.92 -2.18 -10.88
CA VAL A 121 -4.95 -1.89 -9.89
C VAL A 121 -6.24 -2.66 -10.18
N SER A 122 -6.62 -2.77 -11.45
CA SER A 122 -7.79 -3.58 -11.84
C SER A 122 -7.61 -5.05 -11.46
N LEU A 123 -6.46 -5.64 -11.76
CA LEU A 123 -6.13 -7.02 -11.37
C LEU A 123 -6.11 -7.20 -9.84
N ILE A 124 -5.48 -6.28 -9.11
CA ILE A 124 -5.47 -6.35 -7.64
C ILE A 124 -6.90 -6.27 -7.09
N ARG A 125 -7.76 -5.45 -7.68
CA ARG A 125 -9.15 -5.27 -7.23
C ARG A 125 -9.97 -6.55 -7.37
N GLU A 126 -9.77 -7.30 -8.44
CA GLU A 126 -10.40 -8.61 -8.63
C GLU A 126 -9.95 -9.61 -7.55
N GLU A 127 -8.65 -9.66 -7.26
CA GLU A 127 -8.10 -10.53 -6.22
C GLU A 127 -8.53 -10.11 -4.81
N VAL A 128 -8.62 -8.82 -4.52
CA VAL A 128 -9.13 -8.30 -3.25
C VAL A 128 -10.57 -8.76 -3.04
N ALA A 129 -11.44 -8.59 -4.04
CA ALA A 129 -12.84 -9.01 -3.94
C ALA A 129 -12.96 -10.54 -3.69
N HIS A 130 -12.13 -11.35 -4.35
CA HIS A 130 -12.10 -12.79 -4.13
C HIS A 130 -11.66 -13.16 -2.70
N LEU A 131 -10.63 -12.51 -2.19
CA LEU A 131 -10.12 -12.76 -0.85
C LEU A 131 -11.12 -12.32 0.24
N GLU A 132 -11.74 -11.15 0.08
CA GLU A 132 -12.76 -10.66 1.00
C GLU A 132 -13.96 -11.62 1.06
N ALA A 133 -14.46 -12.12 -0.08
CA ALA A 133 -15.50 -13.12 -0.13
C ALA A 133 -15.11 -14.45 0.55
N THR A 134 -13.84 -14.85 0.43
CA THR A 134 -13.32 -16.04 1.09
C THR A 134 -13.24 -15.86 2.61
N LEU A 135 -12.81 -14.69 3.08
CA LEU A 135 -12.77 -14.36 4.50
C LEU A 135 -14.17 -14.33 5.14
N GLU A 136 -15.17 -13.88 4.39
CA GLU A 136 -16.56 -13.92 4.84
C GLU A 136 -17.08 -15.36 4.99
N SER A 137 -16.77 -16.22 4.02
CA SER A 137 -17.24 -17.63 4.00
C SER A 137 -16.59 -18.48 5.08
N THR A 138 -15.34 -18.23 5.44
CA THR A 138 -14.60 -19.02 6.47
C THR A 138 -14.95 -18.62 7.90
N ALA A 139 -15.68 -17.54 8.11
CA ALA A 139 -16.07 -17.02 9.43
C ALA A 139 -17.41 -17.60 9.94
N HIS A 140 -18.01 -18.58 9.26
CA HIS A 140 -19.15 -19.33 9.74
C HIS A 140 -18.67 -20.70 10.22
N PRO A 141 -18.77 -21.00 11.55
CA PRO A 141 -18.55 -22.35 12.05
C PRO A 141 -19.70 -23.28 11.65
#